data_a0081258aa1ad4ea791f07bec13a73c8
#
_entry.id   a0081258aa1ad4ea791f07bec13a73c8
#
_cell.length_a   1.000
_cell.length_b   1.000
_cell.length_c   1.000
_cell.angle_alpha   90.00
_cell.angle_beta   90.00
_cell.angle_gamma   90.00
#
_symmetry.space_group_name_H-M   'P 1'
#
loop_
_entity.id
_entity.type
_entity.pdbx_description
1 polymer ?
#
loop_
_entity_poly.entity_id
_entity_poly.type
_entity_poly.pdbx_seq_one_letter_code
_entity_poly.pdbx_strand_id
1 'polypeptide(L)'
;MNISYRIPVPAVGFRPPVYICRYNDKPFSLDGNLDKDFWRDIPFTDDFPDIEGDIRPIPRFRTRAKMAWDKENLYIGALLEGDEIWAGLTEHDCVIFNDNDFEIFIDPDSDTQAYFEFEMNALNTTWDLLLTKAYRDNGKPVNGLEIRGMRTAVYIDGELNNPDANSRFWSVEVVMPFAALQECGAEKRPPVSGEYYRVNFSRVQWKVDVKDGAFQKRLSEETGRPLPEDNWVWAPTGVINIHYPELWSFVFFAGQGEDGENFSVPEDEYRKWELRKLYYAQQACLDENGHYADSLEQLKETLARISPCEENRTVKDLEYRLDTTPHSFEITCPSADGKHLLAVFSDGKVTAFPV
;
A
#
# COMPACT_ATOMS: atom_id res chain seq x y z
N MET A 1 -28.65 11.57 -8.47
CA MET A 1 -27.40 11.68 -9.25
C MET A 1 -26.30 11.14 -8.34
N ASN A 2 -25.58 10.12 -8.78
CA ASN A 2 -24.37 9.73 -8.03
C ASN A 2 -23.32 10.85 -8.26
N ILE A 3 -23.03 11.60 -7.22
CA ILE A 3 -21.95 12.59 -7.25
C ILE A 3 -20.64 11.79 -7.25
N SER A 4 -19.83 11.96 -8.29
CA SER A 4 -18.48 11.43 -8.31
C SER A 4 -17.55 12.47 -7.69
N TYR A 5 -17.07 12.21 -6.49
CA TYR A 5 -16.11 13.08 -5.82
C TYR A 5 -14.74 12.99 -6.47
N ARG A 6 -14.01 14.12 -6.51
CA ARG A 6 -12.63 14.19 -7.00
C ARG A 6 -11.69 13.24 -6.20
N ILE A 7 -11.93 13.15 -4.90
CA ILE A 7 -11.27 12.21 -4.01
C ILE A 7 -12.30 11.15 -3.59
N PRO A 8 -12.27 9.95 -4.17
CA PRO A 8 -13.17 8.87 -3.79
C PRO A 8 -13.04 8.51 -2.31
N VAL A 9 -14.18 8.30 -1.66
CA VAL A 9 -14.20 7.85 -0.27
C VAL A 9 -14.03 6.33 -0.25
N PRO A 10 -13.09 5.79 0.56
CA PRO A 10 -12.89 4.36 0.67
C PRO A 10 -14.17 3.59 1.03
N ALA A 11 -14.45 2.51 0.30
CA ALA A 11 -15.60 1.65 0.57
C ALA A 11 -15.31 0.55 1.61
N VAL A 12 -14.15 0.56 2.23
CA VAL A 12 -13.73 -0.36 3.29
C VAL A 12 -13.58 0.38 4.62
N GLY A 13 -13.88 -0.32 5.72
CA GLY A 13 -13.61 0.21 7.07
C GLY A 13 -12.12 0.10 7.43
N PHE A 14 -11.71 0.81 8.48
CA PHE A 14 -10.33 0.78 8.96
C PHE A 14 -10.02 -0.54 9.67
N ARG A 15 -9.51 -1.49 8.91
CA ARG A 15 -9.07 -2.82 9.37
C ARG A 15 -7.78 -3.24 8.66
N PRO A 16 -6.74 -2.43 8.71
CA PRO A 16 -5.49 -2.78 8.05
C PRO A 16 -4.95 -4.11 8.60
N PRO A 17 -4.44 -5.00 7.73
CA PRO A 17 -3.72 -6.18 8.18
C PRO A 17 -2.56 -5.82 9.09
N VAL A 18 -2.18 -6.76 9.96
CA VAL A 18 -1.00 -6.65 10.82
C VAL A 18 -0.07 -7.81 10.52
N TYR A 19 1.20 -7.53 10.32
CA TYR A 19 2.23 -8.52 10.11
C TYR A 19 3.38 -8.33 11.10
N ILE A 20 3.84 -9.44 11.69
CA ILE A 20 5.01 -9.44 12.55
C ILE A 20 6.22 -9.82 11.72
N CYS A 21 7.00 -8.82 11.34
CA CYS A 21 8.25 -8.98 10.62
C CYS A 21 9.32 -9.44 11.61
N ARG A 22 9.70 -10.73 11.54
CA ARG A 22 10.63 -11.35 12.47
C ARG A 22 12.08 -11.09 12.10
N TYR A 23 12.91 -10.87 13.11
CA TYR A 23 14.35 -10.80 12.92
C TYR A 23 14.89 -12.14 12.42
N ASN A 24 15.70 -12.09 11.37
CA ASN A 24 16.30 -13.28 10.77
C ASN A 24 17.70 -12.98 10.23
N ASP A 25 18.71 -13.50 10.89
CA ASP A 25 20.13 -13.37 10.53
C ASP A 25 20.72 -14.65 9.89
N LYS A 26 19.83 -15.58 9.45
CA LYS A 26 20.27 -16.76 8.71
C LYS A 26 20.93 -16.35 7.38
N PRO A 27 21.90 -17.14 6.88
CA PRO A 27 22.49 -16.88 5.58
C PRO A 27 21.44 -16.75 4.48
N PHE A 28 21.55 -15.71 3.68
CA PHE A 28 20.62 -15.39 2.60
C PHE A 28 21.32 -15.44 1.22
N SER A 29 20.74 -16.15 0.28
CA SER A 29 21.10 -16.12 -1.15
C SER A 29 19.95 -15.53 -1.95
N LEU A 30 20.24 -14.53 -2.78
CA LEU A 30 19.24 -13.85 -3.61
C LEU A 30 19.13 -14.57 -4.96
N ASP A 31 18.07 -15.35 -5.17
CA ASP A 31 17.81 -16.09 -6.40
C ASP A 31 16.31 -16.16 -6.79
N GLY A 32 15.47 -15.45 -6.03
CA GLY A 32 14.01 -15.39 -6.26
C GLY A 32 13.23 -16.61 -5.72
N ASN A 33 13.91 -17.70 -5.37
CA ASN A 33 13.25 -18.91 -4.89
C ASN A 33 13.01 -18.84 -3.38
N LEU A 34 11.74 -18.98 -2.97
CA LEU A 34 11.35 -18.93 -1.57
C LEU A 34 11.48 -20.30 -0.84
N ASP A 35 11.79 -21.39 -1.55
CA ASP A 35 12.04 -22.69 -0.95
C ASP A 35 13.49 -22.81 -0.47
N LYS A 36 13.82 -22.11 0.60
CA LYS A 36 15.14 -22.12 1.24
C LYS A 36 15.03 -21.90 2.77
N ASP A 37 16.09 -22.23 3.48
CA ASP A 37 16.14 -22.17 4.95
C ASP A 37 15.82 -20.79 5.51
N PHE A 38 16.22 -19.71 4.81
CA PHE A 38 15.94 -18.35 5.23
C PHE A 38 14.44 -18.10 5.38
N TRP A 39 13.61 -18.59 4.44
CA TRP A 39 12.18 -18.33 4.41
C TRP A 39 11.32 -19.38 5.12
N ARG A 40 11.88 -20.52 5.51
CA ARG A 40 11.12 -21.69 5.99
C ARG A 40 10.18 -21.38 7.15
N ASP A 41 10.68 -20.61 8.14
CA ASP A 41 9.95 -20.31 9.36
C ASP A 41 9.25 -18.93 9.33
N ILE A 42 9.31 -18.23 8.21
CA ILE A 42 8.67 -16.93 8.02
C ILE A 42 7.26 -17.16 7.44
N PRO A 43 6.20 -16.75 8.16
CA PRO A 43 4.84 -16.93 7.69
C PRO A 43 4.55 -16.05 6.47
N PHE A 44 3.65 -16.50 5.61
CA PHE A 44 3.07 -15.64 4.59
C PHE A 44 2.02 -14.70 5.21
N THR A 45 1.75 -13.60 4.52
CA THR A 45 0.54 -12.80 4.69
C THR A 45 -0.69 -13.62 4.36
N ASP A 46 -1.88 -13.12 4.66
CA ASP A 46 -3.10 -13.59 4.02
C ASP A 46 -3.00 -13.44 2.50
N ASP A 47 -3.83 -14.20 1.77
CA ASP A 47 -3.94 -14.10 0.32
C ASP A 47 -4.48 -12.71 -0.06
N PHE A 48 -3.97 -12.15 -1.14
CA PHE A 48 -4.38 -10.80 -1.59
C PHE A 48 -5.80 -10.85 -2.15
N PRO A 49 -6.75 -10.06 -1.62
CA PRO A 49 -8.04 -9.80 -2.26
C PRO A 49 -7.92 -8.76 -3.38
N ASP A 50 -9.04 -8.46 -4.03
CA ASP A 50 -9.16 -7.32 -4.94
C ASP A 50 -8.98 -5.99 -4.18
N ILE A 51 -8.45 -4.97 -4.84
CA ILE A 51 -8.20 -3.64 -4.27
C ILE A 51 -9.46 -2.97 -3.73
N GLU A 52 -10.63 -3.26 -4.30
CA GLU A 52 -11.91 -2.76 -3.80
C GLU A 52 -12.50 -3.63 -2.66
N GLY A 53 -11.81 -4.71 -2.26
CA GLY A 53 -12.23 -5.59 -1.18
C GLY A 53 -13.37 -6.55 -1.56
N ASP A 54 -14.16 -6.94 -0.56
CA ASP A 54 -15.18 -8.00 -0.66
C ASP A 54 -16.33 -7.71 -1.64
N ILE A 55 -16.42 -6.50 -2.19
CA ILE A 55 -17.39 -6.17 -3.24
C ILE A 55 -17.00 -6.74 -4.62
N ARG A 56 -15.79 -7.25 -4.73
CA ARG A 56 -15.25 -7.89 -5.94
C ARG A 56 -15.09 -9.39 -5.75
N PRO A 57 -15.04 -10.16 -6.84
CA PRO A 57 -14.75 -11.60 -6.78
C PRO A 57 -13.38 -11.89 -6.16
N ILE A 58 -13.23 -13.08 -5.58
CA ILE A 58 -11.92 -13.59 -5.17
C ILE A 58 -10.99 -13.63 -6.39
N PRO A 59 -9.73 -13.17 -6.27
CA PRO A 59 -8.73 -13.25 -7.32
C PRO A 59 -8.60 -14.65 -7.92
N ARG A 60 -8.50 -14.74 -9.25
CA ARG A 60 -8.38 -16.03 -9.97
C ARG A 60 -7.05 -16.73 -9.73
N PHE A 61 -6.02 -15.98 -9.32
CA PHE A 61 -4.71 -16.48 -8.93
C PHE A 61 -4.36 -16.02 -7.54
N ARG A 62 -3.82 -16.90 -6.74
CA ARG A 62 -3.39 -16.57 -5.37
C ARG A 62 -2.07 -15.79 -5.40
N THR A 63 -2.01 -14.76 -4.55
CA THR A 63 -0.79 -14.00 -4.27
C THR A 63 -0.65 -13.80 -2.78
N ARG A 64 0.57 -13.92 -2.27
CA ARG A 64 0.89 -13.71 -0.85
C ARG A 64 2.36 -13.35 -0.71
N ALA A 65 2.69 -12.59 0.32
CA ALA A 65 4.04 -12.16 0.60
C ALA A 65 4.51 -12.61 1.99
N LYS A 66 5.79 -12.50 2.24
CA LYS A 66 6.41 -12.69 3.56
C LYS A 66 7.56 -11.71 3.74
N MET A 67 7.81 -11.34 4.98
CA MET A 67 8.85 -10.38 5.31
C MET A 67 9.70 -10.87 6.47
N ALA A 68 10.97 -10.56 6.41
CA ALA A 68 11.94 -10.72 7.49
C ALA A 68 12.86 -9.50 7.51
N TRP A 69 13.58 -9.28 8.60
CA TRP A 69 14.53 -8.20 8.71
C TRP A 69 15.76 -8.59 9.49
N ASP A 70 16.85 -7.85 9.28
CA ASP A 70 18.04 -7.87 10.10
C ASP A 70 18.46 -6.44 10.47
N LYS A 71 19.69 -6.25 10.92
CA LYS A 71 20.19 -4.92 11.31
C LYS A 71 20.34 -3.95 10.16
N GLU A 72 20.40 -4.43 8.92
CA GLU A 72 20.75 -3.65 7.74
C GLU A 72 19.61 -3.59 6.73
N ASN A 73 18.80 -4.65 6.62
CA ASN A 73 17.89 -4.83 5.52
C ASN A 73 16.49 -5.29 5.94
N LEU A 74 15.50 -4.86 5.17
CA LEU A 74 14.20 -5.49 5.07
C LEU A 74 14.24 -6.48 3.90
N TYR A 75 13.83 -7.72 4.13
CA TYR A 75 13.71 -8.79 3.14
C TYR A 75 12.24 -9.03 2.84
N ILE A 76 11.87 -9.04 1.57
CA ILE A 76 10.51 -9.28 1.10
C ILE A 76 10.58 -10.42 0.11
N GLY A 77 9.71 -11.43 0.29
CA GLY A 77 9.49 -12.51 -0.66
C GLY A 77 8.02 -12.56 -1.03
N ALA A 78 7.69 -12.69 -2.31
CA ALA A 78 6.31 -12.86 -2.74
C ALA A 78 6.16 -14.05 -3.68
N LEU A 79 5.02 -14.76 -3.56
CA LEU A 79 4.63 -15.89 -4.39
C LEU A 79 3.37 -15.49 -5.17
N LEU A 80 3.47 -15.52 -6.50
CA LEU A 80 2.42 -15.16 -7.42
C LEU A 80 2.03 -16.38 -8.24
N GLU A 81 0.98 -17.08 -7.83
CA GLU A 81 0.49 -18.27 -8.55
C GLU A 81 -0.20 -17.88 -9.85
N GLY A 82 -0.16 -18.77 -10.84
CA GLY A 82 -0.81 -18.60 -12.13
C GLY A 82 0.04 -19.16 -13.27
N ASP A 83 -0.62 -19.43 -14.38
CA ASP A 83 -0.03 -19.97 -15.60
C ASP A 83 0.22 -18.91 -16.69
N GLU A 84 -0.30 -17.71 -16.49
CA GLU A 84 -0.11 -16.55 -17.38
C GLU A 84 1.12 -15.73 -16.97
N ILE A 85 2.32 -16.36 -16.95
CA ILE A 85 3.58 -15.68 -16.61
C ILE A 85 4.07 -14.95 -17.85
N TRP A 86 3.84 -13.64 -17.87
CA TRP A 86 4.08 -12.79 -19.01
C TRP A 86 4.71 -11.47 -18.62
N ALA A 87 5.73 -11.05 -19.37
CA ALA A 87 6.36 -9.73 -19.26
C ALA A 87 7.04 -9.36 -20.59
N GLY A 88 7.10 -8.09 -20.91
CA GLY A 88 7.70 -7.56 -22.13
C GLY A 88 8.59 -6.34 -21.94
N LEU A 89 8.48 -5.66 -20.80
CA LEU A 89 9.24 -4.44 -20.49
C LEU A 89 10.62 -4.79 -19.95
N THR A 90 11.67 -4.17 -20.51
CA THR A 90 13.07 -4.48 -20.22
C THR A 90 13.89 -3.25 -19.82
N GLU A 91 13.32 -2.04 -19.91
CA GLU A 91 14.02 -0.82 -19.55
C GLU A 91 13.74 -0.44 -18.09
N HIS A 92 14.78 -0.20 -17.31
CA HIS A 92 14.65 0.31 -15.95
C HIS A 92 13.92 1.66 -15.96
N ASP A 93 13.11 1.93 -14.93
CA ASP A 93 12.26 3.12 -14.81
C ASP A 93 11.19 3.31 -15.89
N CYS A 94 10.88 2.27 -16.64
CA CYS A 94 9.65 2.29 -17.45
C CYS A 94 8.42 1.96 -16.57
N VAL A 95 7.25 2.28 -17.06
CA VAL A 95 5.97 2.08 -16.35
C VAL A 95 5.65 0.58 -16.33
N ILE A 96 6.10 -0.11 -15.27
CA ILE A 96 6.10 -1.57 -15.14
C ILE A 96 4.69 -2.17 -15.08
N PHE A 97 3.72 -1.49 -14.45
CA PHE A 97 2.33 -2.00 -14.38
C PHE A 97 1.66 -2.17 -15.76
N ASN A 98 2.32 -1.80 -16.85
CA ASN A 98 1.89 -2.19 -18.20
C ASN A 98 2.18 -3.67 -18.51
N ASP A 99 2.99 -4.36 -17.71
CA ASP A 99 3.12 -5.83 -17.68
C ASP A 99 2.30 -6.41 -16.50
N ASN A 100 2.35 -7.73 -16.33
CA ASN A 100 2.03 -8.34 -15.05
C ASN A 100 3.18 -8.06 -14.11
N ASP A 101 2.89 -7.59 -12.89
CA ASP A 101 3.93 -7.18 -11.97
C ASP A 101 3.62 -7.49 -10.51
N PHE A 102 4.59 -7.17 -9.66
CA PHE A 102 4.49 -7.12 -8.22
C PHE A 102 5.01 -5.77 -7.73
N GLU A 103 4.23 -5.13 -6.88
CA GLU A 103 4.51 -3.79 -6.38
C GLU A 103 4.64 -3.78 -4.85
N ILE A 104 5.48 -2.88 -4.35
CA ILE A 104 5.74 -2.67 -2.93
C ILE A 104 5.60 -1.18 -2.63
N PHE A 105 4.78 -0.87 -1.63
CA PHE A 105 4.56 0.49 -1.14
C PHE A 105 4.97 0.55 0.32
N ILE A 106 5.84 1.51 0.70
CA ILE A 106 6.36 1.64 2.07
C ILE A 106 6.34 3.10 2.53
N ASP A 107 5.59 3.35 3.60
CA ASP A 107 5.58 4.61 4.37
C ASP A 107 6.18 4.32 5.76
N PRO A 108 7.45 4.74 6.01
CA PRO A 108 8.17 4.33 7.22
C PRO A 108 7.72 5.03 8.50
N ASP A 109 7.01 6.15 8.44
CA ASP A 109 6.63 6.92 9.63
C ASP A 109 5.12 7.13 9.79
N SER A 110 4.32 6.54 8.89
CA SER A 110 2.85 6.57 8.97
C SER A 110 2.25 7.99 8.94
N ASP A 111 2.90 8.93 8.26
CA ASP A 111 2.39 10.29 8.08
C ASP A 111 1.64 10.47 6.74
N THR A 112 1.63 9.42 5.91
CA THR A 112 0.98 9.33 4.60
C THR A 112 1.65 10.16 3.49
N GLN A 113 2.88 10.60 3.71
CA GLN A 113 3.66 11.40 2.76
C GLN A 113 5.07 10.84 2.60
N ALA A 114 5.77 11.27 1.57
CA ALA A 114 7.15 10.86 1.31
C ALA A 114 7.37 9.34 1.39
N TYR A 115 6.52 8.56 0.71
CA TYR A 115 6.59 7.10 0.72
C TYR A 115 7.21 6.55 -0.56
N PHE A 116 7.77 5.35 -0.46
CA PHE A 116 8.33 4.63 -1.60
C PHE A 116 7.28 3.81 -2.32
N GLU A 117 7.44 3.74 -3.64
CA GLU A 117 6.80 2.81 -4.54
C GLU A 117 7.87 2.08 -5.33
N PHE A 118 7.73 0.78 -5.46
CA PHE A 118 8.61 -0.07 -6.22
C PHE A 118 7.79 -1.10 -6.98
N GLU A 119 8.04 -1.23 -8.27
CA GLU A 119 7.40 -2.19 -9.16
C GLU A 119 8.43 -3.10 -9.81
N MET A 120 8.09 -4.36 -10.05
CA MET A 120 8.93 -5.30 -10.78
C MET A 120 8.10 -6.34 -11.54
N ASN A 121 8.54 -6.65 -12.75
CA ASN A 121 7.94 -7.70 -13.57
C ASN A 121 8.69 -9.05 -13.49
N ALA A 122 8.18 -10.07 -14.18
CA ALA A 122 8.79 -11.40 -14.19
C ALA A 122 10.13 -11.50 -14.97
N LEU A 123 10.52 -10.43 -15.68
CA LEU A 123 11.87 -10.28 -16.27
C LEU A 123 12.89 -9.69 -15.27
N ASN A 124 12.46 -9.37 -14.06
CA ASN A 124 13.26 -8.63 -13.08
C ASN A 124 13.60 -7.20 -13.55
N THR A 125 12.77 -6.60 -14.40
CA THR A 125 12.83 -5.19 -14.72
C THR A 125 12.13 -4.42 -13.62
N THR A 126 12.72 -3.31 -13.17
CA THR A 126 12.29 -2.58 -11.98
C THR A 126 12.01 -1.12 -12.28
N TRP A 127 11.11 -0.55 -11.51
CA TRP A 127 10.83 0.87 -11.42
C TRP A 127 10.68 1.25 -9.95
N ASP A 128 11.48 2.20 -9.48
CA ASP A 128 11.41 2.70 -8.13
C ASP A 128 11.26 4.21 -8.11
N LEU A 129 10.40 4.69 -7.25
CA LEU A 129 10.10 6.11 -7.15
C LEU A 129 9.68 6.50 -5.72
N LEU A 130 9.72 7.79 -5.47
CA LEU A 130 9.23 8.36 -4.24
C LEU A 130 8.01 9.25 -4.54
N LEU A 131 6.92 9.01 -3.85
CA LEU A 131 5.76 9.90 -3.84
C LEU A 131 5.91 10.89 -2.69
N THR A 132 5.97 12.19 -3.02
CA THR A 132 6.00 13.25 -2.00
C THR A 132 4.71 13.27 -1.18
N LYS A 133 3.58 12.88 -1.79
CA LYS A 133 2.26 12.64 -1.21
C LYS A 133 1.37 11.95 -2.24
N ALA A 134 0.21 11.45 -1.83
CA ALA A 134 -0.72 10.78 -2.71
C ALA A 134 -1.11 11.64 -3.93
N TYR A 135 -1.29 11.01 -5.09
CA TYR A 135 -1.70 11.71 -6.34
C TYR A 135 -3.00 12.48 -6.17
N ARG A 136 -3.96 11.98 -5.38
CA ARG A 136 -5.23 12.66 -5.06
C ARG A 136 -5.03 14.03 -4.41
N ASP A 137 -3.91 14.22 -3.70
CA ASP A 137 -3.51 15.46 -3.04
C ASP A 137 -2.52 16.29 -3.86
N ASN A 138 -2.47 16.06 -5.18
CA ASN A 138 -1.54 16.66 -6.14
C ASN A 138 -0.07 16.28 -5.90
N GLY A 139 0.18 15.12 -5.31
CA GLY A 139 1.51 14.53 -5.21
C GLY A 139 2.15 14.34 -6.58
N LYS A 140 3.46 14.40 -6.62
CA LYS A 140 4.25 14.16 -7.83
C LYS A 140 5.28 13.09 -7.53
N PRO A 141 5.43 12.12 -8.44
CA PRO A 141 6.49 11.12 -8.32
C PRO A 141 7.85 11.76 -8.56
N VAL A 142 8.83 11.35 -7.79
CA VAL A 142 10.25 11.60 -8.02
C VAL A 142 10.80 10.36 -8.70
N ASN A 143 10.62 10.26 -10.02
CA ASN A 143 10.96 9.08 -10.82
C ASN A 143 12.46 8.81 -10.92
N GLY A 144 13.31 9.77 -10.69
CA GLY A 144 14.75 9.57 -10.71
C GLY A 144 15.34 9.25 -9.34
N LEU A 145 14.51 8.81 -8.39
CA LEU A 145 14.99 8.32 -7.12
C LEU A 145 15.33 6.84 -7.25
N GLU A 146 16.54 6.49 -6.84
CA GLU A 146 16.97 5.10 -6.72
C GLU A 146 16.91 4.66 -5.26
N ILE A 147 16.26 3.54 -4.96
CA ILE A 147 16.36 2.89 -3.64
C ILE A 147 17.74 2.25 -3.53
N ARG A 148 18.70 3.04 -3.06
CA ARG A 148 20.13 2.72 -3.11
C ARG A 148 20.48 1.41 -2.43
N GLY A 149 21.12 0.52 -3.19
CA GLY A 149 21.56 -0.78 -2.68
C GLY A 149 20.44 -1.83 -2.62
N MET A 150 19.27 -1.52 -3.11
CA MET A 150 18.21 -2.51 -3.32
C MET A 150 18.71 -3.61 -4.27
N ARG A 151 18.31 -4.84 -4.02
CA ARG A 151 18.62 -6.00 -4.84
C ARG A 151 17.39 -6.84 -5.01
N THR A 152 17.19 -7.37 -6.22
CA THR A 152 16.01 -8.14 -6.60
C THR A 152 16.40 -9.41 -7.32
N ALA A 153 15.53 -10.42 -7.23
CA ALA A 153 15.62 -11.63 -8.05
C ALA A 153 14.24 -12.21 -8.29
N VAL A 154 14.08 -12.86 -9.43
CA VAL A 154 12.87 -13.58 -9.84
C VAL A 154 13.20 -15.07 -10.04
N TYR A 155 12.30 -15.92 -9.57
CA TYR A 155 12.29 -17.34 -9.88
C TYR A 155 10.97 -17.69 -10.56
N ILE A 156 11.02 -18.51 -11.62
CA ILE A 156 9.84 -18.96 -12.37
C ILE A 156 9.77 -20.48 -12.31
N ASP A 157 8.64 -20.98 -11.82
CA ASP A 157 8.29 -22.41 -11.93
C ASP A 157 7.47 -22.60 -13.21
N GLY A 158 8.18 -22.81 -14.30
CA GLY A 158 7.65 -22.85 -15.65
C GLY A 158 8.52 -22.12 -16.65
N GLU A 159 7.92 -21.47 -17.63
CA GLU A 159 8.60 -20.70 -18.66
C GLU A 159 7.91 -19.35 -18.86
N LEU A 160 8.71 -18.28 -18.88
CA LEU A 160 8.24 -16.95 -19.16
C LEU A 160 7.79 -16.81 -20.63
N ASN A 161 6.69 -16.13 -20.86
CA ASN A 161 6.16 -15.82 -22.20
C ASN A 161 5.84 -17.04 -23.06
N ASN A 162 5.69 -18.21 -22.44
CA ASN A 162 5.33 -19.44 -23.15
C ASN A 162 3.96 -19.94 -22.70
N PRO A 163 2.88 -19.71 -23.50
CA PRO A 163 1.54 -20.16 -23.15
C PRO A 163 1.34 -21.67 -23.19
N ASP A 164 2.24 -22.42 -23.84
CA ASP A 164 2.20 -23.88 -23.91
C ASP A 164 2.96 -24.55 -22.75
N ALA A 165 3.67 -23.76 -21.93
CA ALA A 165 4.36 -24.27 -20.75
C ALA A 165 3.36 -24.58 -19.64
N ASN A 166 3.66 -25.61 -18.85
CA ASN A 166 2.91 -25.93 -17.64
C ASN A 166 3.42 -25.08 -16.47
N SER A 167 3.34 -23.76 -16.62
CA SER A 167 3.77 -22.80 -15.60
C SER A 167 2.81 -22.81 -14.41
N ARG A 168 3.33 -22.62 -13.19
CA ARG A 168 2.54 -22.67 -11.95
C ARG A 168 2.59 -21.39 -11.14
N PHE A 169 3.75 -20.75 -11.07
CA PHE A 169 3.97 -19.51 -10.33
C PHE A 169 5.28 -18.85 -10.74
N TRP A 170 5.39 -17.60 -10.38
CA TRP A 170 6.67 -16.92 -10.24
C TRP A 170 6.79 -16.38 -8.83
N SER A 171 8.01 -16.17 -8.37
CA SER A 171 8.28 -15.60 -7.07
C SER A 171 9.40 -14.59 -7.15
N VAL A 172 9.37 -13.66 -6.21
CA VAL A 172 10.35 -12.58 -6.13
C VAL A 172 11.00 -12.56 -4.76
N GLU A 173 12.24 -12.11 -4.74
CA GLU A 173 12.94 -11.68 -3.54
C GLU A 173 13.44 -10.26 -3.74
N VAL A 174 13.17 -9.42 -2.76
CA VAL A 174 13.61 -8.03 -2.73
C VAL A 174 14.34 -7.79 -1.40
N VAL A 175 15.53 -7.21 -1.47
CA VAL A 175 16.32 -6.79 -0.30
C VAL A 175 16.41 -5.28 -0.33
N MET A 176 15.80 -4.62 0.65
CA MET A 176 15.78 -3.17 0.79
C MET A 176 16.63 -2.74 1.98
N PRO A 177 17.75 -2.02 1.76
CA PRO A 177 18.55 -1.50 2.87
C PRO A 177 17.79 -0.45 3.67
N PHE A 178 17.79 -0.56 5.00
CA PHE A 178 17.21 0.49 5.86
C PHE A 178 17.90 1.85 5.65
N ALA A 179 19.16 1.86 5.26
CA ALA A 179 19.87 3.08 4.92
C ALA A 179 19.19 3.89 3.79
N ALA A 180 18.47 3.22 2.87
CA ALA A 180 17.67 3.89 1.86
C ALA A 180 16.26 4.23 2.39
N LEU A 181 15.59 3.28 3.06
CA LEU A 181 14.23 3.49 3.55
C LEU A 181 14.11 4.60 4.59
N GLN A 182 15.11 4.76 5.45
CA GLN A 182 15.14 5.83 6.45
C GLN A 182 15.15 7.26 5.86
N GLU A 183 15.41 7.42 4.56
CA GLU A 183 15.34 8.74 3.92
C GLU A 183 13.92 9.32 3.97
N CYS A 184 12.90 8.47 3.99
CA CYS A 184 11.50 8.87 4.12
C CYS A 184 10.95 8.72 5.55
N GLY A 185 11.69 8.08 6.46
CA GLY A 185 11.26 7.92 7.86
C GLY A 185 11.52 9.16 8.72
N ALA A 186 10.72 9.34 9.75
CA ALA A 186 10.93 10.38 10.77
C ALA A 186 12.28 10.20 11.48
N GLU A 187 12.62 8.95 11.80
CA GLU A 187 13.89 8.58 12.42
C GLU A 187 14.90 8.15 11.37
N LYS A 188 16.10 8.74 11.39
CA LYS A 188 17.16 8.45 10.42
C LYS A 188 18.04 7.26 10.87
N ARG A 189 17.41 6.15 11.24
CA ARG A 189 18.02 4.91 11.67
C ARG A 189 17.16 3.70 11.27
N PRO A 190 17.69 2.48 11.28
CA PRO A 190 16.87 1.28 11.16
C PRO A 190 15.80 1.20 12.27
N PRO A 191 14.68 0.50 12.02
CA PRO A 191 13.66 0.28 13.03
C PRO A 191 14.22 -0.51 14.23
N VAL A 192 13.58 -0.34 15.37
CA VAL A 192 13.84 -1.18 16.56
C VAL A 192 12.60 -2.01 16.88
N SER A 193 12.75 -3.00 17.76
CA SER A 193 11.64 -3.85 18.17
C SER A 193 10.45 -3.05 18.68
N GLY A 194 9.25 -3.39 18.19
CA GLY A 194 7.99 -2.73 18.53
C GLY A 194 7.63 -1.54 17.63
N GLU A 195 8.57 -1.04 16.83
CA GLU A 195 8.25 -0.05 15.78
C GLU A 195 7.58 -0.72 14.58
N TYR A 196 6.91 0.08 13.76
CA TYR A 196 6.22 -0.41 12.56
C TYR A 196 6.39 0.54 11.38
N TYR A 197 6.27 -0.02 10.18
CA TYR A 197 6.07 0.72 8.94
C TYR A 197 4.66 0.45 8.41
N ARG A 198 4.14 1.38 7.60
CA ARG A 198 2.95 1.12 6.79
C ARG A 198 3.42 0.55 5.46
N VAL A 199 2.89 -0.63 5.11
CA VAL A 199 3.31 -1.35 3.90
C VAL A 199 2.08 -1.86 3.19
N ASN A 200 2.09 -1.79 1.87
CA ASN A 200 1.14 -2.53 1.05
C ASN A 200 1.88 -3.22 -0.10
N PHE A 201 1.27 -4.24 -0.60
CA PHE A 201 1.71 -4.96 -1.79
C PHE A 201 0.57 -4.98 -2.79
N SER A 202 0.93 -4.94 -4.07
CA SER A 202 -0.02 -5.11 -5.16
C SER A 202 0.52 -6.14 -6.16
N ARG A 203 -0.40 -6.79 -6.85
CA ARG A 203 -0.17 -7.53 -8.08
C ARG A 203 -1.07 -6.94 -9.14
N VAL A 204 -0.48 -6.43 -10.20
CA VAL A 204 -1.19 -6.11 -11.42
C VAL A 204 -1.25 -7.36 -12.29
N GLN A 205 -2.45 -7.75 -12.68
CA GLN A 205 -2.67 -8.93 -13.52
C GLN A 205 -3.54 -8.57 -14.71
N TRP A 206 -2.93 -8.54 -15.88
CA TRP A 206 -3.66 -8.32 -17.13
C TRP A 206 -4.45 -9.56 -17.55
N LYS A 207 -5.58 -9.32 -18.18
CA LYS A 207 -6.32 -10.36 -18.89
C LYS A 207 -5.67 -10.56 -20.23
N VAL A 208 -5.27 -11.80 -20.53
CA VAL A 208 -4.55 -12.13 -21.77
C VAL A 208 -5.30 -13.18 -22.59
N ASP A 209 -5.07 -13.15 -23.90
CA ASP A 209 -5.42 -14.19 -24.85
C ASP A 209 -4.13 -14.77 -25.44
N VAL A 210 -4.18 -16.01 -25.91
CA VAL A 210 -3.07 -16.60 -26.66
C VAL A 210 -3.35 -16.39 -28.17
N LYS A 211 -2.45 -15.66 -28.84
CA LYS A 211 -2.50 -15.43 -30.29
C LYS A 211 -1.13 -15.69 -30.90
N ASP A 212 -1.08 -16.48 -31.93
CA ASP A 212 0.15 -16.84 -32.64
C ASP A 212 1.25 -17.41 -31.70
N GLY A 213 0.82 -18.17 -30.67
CA GLY A 213 1.72 -18.77 -29.70
C GLY A 213 2.29 -17.81 -28.65
N ALA A 214 1.74 -16.60 -28.52
CA ALA A 214 2.18 -15.61 -27.54
C ALA A 214 1.02 -15.04 -26.73
N PHE A 215 1.29 -14.64 -25.48
CA PHE A 215 0.34 -13.86 -24.68
C PHE A 215 0.16 -12.45 -25.25
N GLN A 216 -1.09 -12.02 -25.35
CA GLN A 216 -1.46 -10.65 -25.75
C GLN A 216 -2.57 -10.16 -24.84
N LYS A 217 -2.52 -8.89 -24.45
CA LYS A 217 -3.61 -8.27 -23.67
C LYS A 217 -4.94 -8.45 -24.38
N ARG A 218 -5.93 -8.95 -23.66
CA ARG A 218 -7.30 -9.09 -24.18
C ARG A 218 -7.90 -7.73 -24.45
N LEU A 219 -8.47 -7.56 -25.63
CA LEU A 219 -9.07 -6.30 -26.03
C LEU A 219 -10.59 -6.30 -25.79
N SER A 220 -11.12 -5.16 -25.43
CA SER A 220 -12.56 -4.91 -25.39
C SER A 220 -13.14 -4.96 -26.81
N GLU A 221 -14.20 -5.72 -26.98
CA GLU A 221 -14.94 -5.80 -28.26
C GLU A 221 -15.55 -4.44 -28.67
N GLU A 222 -15.90 -3.60 -27.69
CA GLU A 222 -16.53 -2.31 -27.94
C GLU A 222 -15.52 -1.22 -28.31
N THR A 223 -14.36 -1.19 -27.63
CA THR A 223 -13.40 -0.08 -27.76
C THR A 223 -12.13 -0.43 -28.51
N GLY A 224 -11.83 -1.73 -28.68
CA GLY A 224 -10.57 -2.22 -29.24
C GLY A 224 -9.34 -1.94 -28.37
N ARG A 225 -9.52 -1.43 -27.15
CA ARG A 225 -8.44 -1.18 -26.18
C ARG A 225 -8.28 -2.38 -25.24
N PRO A 226 -7.12 -2.56 -24.61
CA PRO A 226 -6.97 -3.55 -23.56
C PRO A 226 -8.07 -3.43 -22.50
N LEU A 227 -8.58 -4.59 -22.06
CA LEU A 227 -9.43 -4.63 -20.85
C LEU A 227 -8.63 -4.12 -19.67
N PRO A 228 -9.27 -3.49 -18.67
CA PRO A 228 -8.56 -3.07 -17.47
C PRO A 228 -7.92 -4.28 -16.77
N GLU A 229 -6.77 -4.03 -16.20
CA GLU A 229 -6.06 -4.96 -15.34
C GLU A 229 -6.85 -5.28 -14.07
N ASP A 230 -6.55 -6.42 -13.47
CA ASP A 230 -6.95 -6.74 -12.11
C ASP A 230 -5.86 -6.22 -11.16
N ASN A 231 -6.28 -5.58 -10.06
CA ASN A 231 -5.39 -5.09 -9.00
C ASN A 231 -5.69 -5.87 -7.72
N TRP A 232 -4.79 -6.77 -7.34
CA TRP A 232 -4.93 -7.58 -6.14
C TRP A 232 -3.91 -7.14 -5.10
N VAL A 233 -4.37 -6.71 -3.96
CA VAL A 233 -3.54 -6.05 -2.95
C VAL A 233 -3.62 -6.74 -1.60
N TRP A 234 -2.58 -6.62 -0.79
CA TRP A 234 -2.63 -7.21 0.56
C TRP A 234 -3.60 -6.45 1.48
N ALA A 235 -3.58 -5.13 1.46
CA ALA A 235 -4.48 -4.28 2.22
C ALA A 235 -5.43 -3.51 1.27
N PRO A 236 -6.70 -3.93 1.12
CA PRO A 236 -7.66 -3.25 0.26
C PRO A 236 -7.88 -1.79 0.66
N THR A 237 -7.95 -0.94 -0.34
CA THR A 237 -8.23 0.49 -0.15
C THR A 237 -9.71 0.82 -0.35
N GLY A 238 -10.50 -0.12 -0.91
CA GLY A 238 -11.93 0.09 -1.19
C GLY A 238 -12.21 1.04 -2.36
N VAL A 239 -11.17 1.39 -3.11
CA VAL A 239 -11.22 2.20 -4.34
C VAL A 239 -10.17 1.67 -5.32
N ILE A 240 -10.33 1.91 -6.63
CA ILE A 240 -9.31 1.53 -7.62
C ILE A 240 -8.16 2.55 -7.56
N ASN A 241 -7.45 2.57 -6.47
CA ASN A 241 -6.27 3.40 -6.25
C ASN A 241 -5.52 2.91 -5.00
N ILE A 242 -4.28 2.45 -5.14
CA ILE A 242 -3.46 1.99 -4.03
C ILE A 242 -2.92 3.13 -3.17
N HIS A 243 -2.84 4.36 -3.70
CA HIS A 243 -2.29 5.54 -3.01
C HIS A 243 -3.23 6.11 -1.93
N TYR A 244 -3.60 5.22 -1.01
CA TYR A 244 -4.32 5.51 0.23
C TYR A 244 -3.50 4.95 1.40
N PRO A 245 -2.30 5.54 1.69
CA PRO A 245 -1.37 5.01 2.69
C PRO A 245 -1.99 4.85 4.07
N GLU A 246 -3.00 5.63 4.41
CA GLU A 246 -3.78 5.50 5.65
C GLU A 246 -4.49 4.16 5.82
N LEU A 247 -4.67 3.40 4.74
CA LEU A 247 -5.30 2.07 4.75
C LEU A 247 -4.30 0.92 4.60
N TRP A 248 -3.01 1.21 4.35
CA TRP A 248 -2.00 0.18 4.26
C TRP A 248 -1.81 -0.56 5.58
N SER A 249 -1.30 -1.76 5.51
CA SER A 249 -1.07 -2.63 6.67
C SER A 249 0.01 -2.11 7.62
N PHE A 250 0.02 -2.65 8.83
CA PHE A 250 1.04 -2.42 9.84
C PHE A 250 2.04 -3.58 9.84
N VAL A 251 3.30 -3.29 9.58
CA VAL A 251 4.40 -4.25 9.65
C VAL A 251 5.24 -3.92 10.87
N PHE A 252 5.04 -4.67 11.96
CA PHE A 252 5.79 -4.51 13.20
C PHE A 252 7.10 -5.28 13.15
N PHE A 253 8.18 -4.66 13.58
CA PHE A 253 9.49 -5.29 13.67
C PHE A 253 9.66 -5.99 15.02
N ALA A 254 9.77 -7.33 15.00
CA ALA A 254 10.06 -8.11 16.19
C ALA A 254 11.55 -8.39 16.27
N GLY A 255 12.17 -8.09 17.41
CA GLY A 255 13.60 -8.29 17.67
C GLY A 255 14.00 -9.76 17.72
N GLN A 256 15.31 -10.00 17.86
CA GLN A 256 15.84 -11.35 17.92
C GLN A 256 15.25 -12.15 19.10
N GLY A 257 14.59 -13.28 18.77
CA GLY A 257 13.95 -14.14 19.76
C GLY A 257 12.59 -13.68 20.25
N GLU A 258 12.05 -12.59 19.70
CA GLU A 258 10.71 -12.09 20.01
C GLU A 258 9.67 -12.66 19.03
N ASP A 259 8.48 -12.96 19.51
CA ASP A 259 7.34 -13.43 18.70
C ASP A 259 6.41 -12.32 18.25
N GLY A 260 6.49 -11.15 18.91
CA GLY A 260 5.64 -9.98 18.61
C GLY A 260 4.18 -10.11 19.07
N GLU A 261 3.83 -11.12 19.88
CA GLU A 261 2.44 -11.36 20.34
C GLU A 261 1.82 -10.16 21.07
N ASN A 262 2.66 -9.30 21.67
CA ASN A 262 2.21 -8.11 22.40
C ASN A 262 2.11 -6.85 21.54
N PHE A 263 2.47 -6.91 20.26
CA PHE A 263 2.38 -5.74 19.38
C PHE A 263 0.94 -5.53 18.92
N SER A 264 0.51 -4.29 18.96
CA SER A 264 -0.84 -3.90 18.54
C SER A 264 -0.83 -2.50 17.95
N VAL A 265 -1.74 -2.28 17.02
CA VAL A 265 -1.92 -0.97 16.40
C VAL A 265 -2.18 0.08 17.48
N PRO A 266 -1.37 1.15 17.56
CA PRO A 266 -1.53 2.21 18.54
C PRO A 266 -2.92 2.87 18.44
N GLU A 267 -3.44 3.32 19.58
CA GLU A 267 -4.73 4.02 19.65
C GLU A 267 -4.74 5.29 18.78
N ASP A 268 -3.60 5.96 18.65
CA ASP A 268 -3.48 7.17 17.83
C ASP A 268 -3.68 6.90 16.33
N GLU A 269 -3.42 5.70 15.83
CA GLU A 269 -3.72 5.34 14.43
C GLU A 269 -5.24 5.30 14.17
N TYR A 270 -6.04 4.86 15.15
CA TYR A 270 -7.50 4.95 15.07
C TYR A 270 -7.99 6.40 15.15
N ARG A 271 -7.32 7.26 15.94
CA ARG A 271 -7.62 8.70 16.02
C ARG A 271 -7.23 9.43 14.73
N LYS A 272 -6.09 9.08 14.12
CA LYS A 272 -5.71 9.56 12.80
C LYS A 272 -6.75 9.17 11.75
N TRP A 273 -7.29 7.95 11.82
CA TRP A 273 -8.38 7.54 10.93
C TRP A 273 -9.66 8.37 11.12
N GLU A 274 -10.04 8.67 12.36
CA GLU A 274 -11.18 9.57 12.63
C GLU A 274 -10.96 10.95 11.97
N LEU A 275 -9.76 11.51 12.08
CA LEU A 275 -9.40 12.75 11.39
C LEU A 275 -9.44 12.61 9.87
N ARG A 276 -9.00 11.45 9.34
CA ARG A 276 -9.01 11.18 7.92
C ARG A 276 -10.43 11.14 7.34
N LYS A 277 -11.40 10.62 8.09
CA LYS A 277 -12.82 10.67 7.69
C LYS A 277 -13.32 12.11 7.54
N LEU A 278 -12.90 12.99 8.45
CA LEU A 278 -13.25 14.42 8.36
C LEU A 278 -12.53 15.12 7.20
N TYR A 279 -11.31 14.68 6.85
CA TYR A 279 -10.64 15.13 5.63
C TYR A 279 -11.47 14.75 4.38
N TYR A 280 -11.97 13.53 4.26
CA TYR A 280 -12.84 13.16 3.14
C TYR A 280 -14.13 14.00 3.11
N ALA A 281 -14.72 14.28 4.27
CA ALA A 281 -15.89 15.13 4.35
C ALA A 281 -15.58 16.57 3.89
N GLN A 282 -14.43 17.12 4.21
CA GLN A 282 -13.97 18.43 3.73
C GLN A 282 -13.79 18.43 2.20
N GLN A 283 -13.16 17.42 1.65
CA GLN A 283 -13.00 17.32 0.19
C GLN A 283 -14.34 17.21 -0.53
N ALA A 284 -15.29 16.46 0.02
CA ALA A 284 -16.65 16.38 -0.50
C ALA A 284 -17.38 17.74 -0.44
N CYS A 285 -17.25 18.47 0.67
CA CYS A 285 -17.79 19.83 0.79
C CYS A 285 -17.21 20.77 -0.28
N LEU A 286 -15.89 20.69 -0.52
CA LEU A 286 -15.25 21.49 -1.55
C LEU A 286 -15.80 21.17 -2.95
N ASP A 287 -15.96 19.88 -3.27
CA ASP A 287 -16.50 19.45 -4.57
C ASP A 287 -17.97 19.86 -4.77
N GLU A 288 -18.77 19.86 -3.71
CA GLU A 288 -20.20 20.20 -3.75
C GLU A 288 -20.46 21.70 -3.73
N ASN A 289 -19.71 22.46 -2.94
CA ASN A 289 -19.99 23.86 -2.63
C ASN A 289 -18.96 24.85 -3.16
N GLY A 290 -17.80 24.37 -3.64
CA GLY A 290 -16.68 25.19 -4.07
C GLY A 290 -15.85 25.79 -2.92
N HIS A 291 -16.13 25.40 -1.67
CA HIS A 291 -15.37 25.80 -0.46
C HIS A 291 -15.45 24.72 0.60
N TYR A 292 -14.51 24.73 1.52
CA TYR A 292 -14.49 23.85 2.69
C TYR A 292 -15.62 24.17 3.67
N ALA A 293 -16.07 23.19 4.44
CA ALA A 293 -16.99 23.38 5.54
C ALA A 293 -16.36 24.26 6.64
N ASP A 294 -17.13 25.16 7.24
CA ASP A 294 -16.72 26.06 8.28
C ASP A 294 -17.16 25.63 9.70
N SER A 295 -17.88 24.50 9.79
CA SER A 295 -18.35 23.97 11.06
C SER A 295 -18.21 22.45 11.14
N LEU A 296 -17.98 21.95 12.36
CA LEU A 296 -17.94 20.51 12.64
C LEU A 296 -19.31 19.83 12.44
N GLU A 297 -20.40 20.57 12.58
CA GLU A 297 -21.76 20.07 12.36
C GLU A 297 -21.96 19.72 10.89
N GLN A 298 -21.61 20.64 9.98
CA GLN A 298 -21.66 20.41 8.54
C GLN A 298 -20.76 19.24 8.12
N LEU A 299 -19.56 19.11 8.70
CA LEU A 299 -18.68 17.98 8.42
C LEU A 299 -19.27 16.65 8.85
N LYS A 300 -19.88 16.58 10.04
CA LYS A 300 -20.53 15.35 10.53
C LYS A 300 -21.73 14.95 9.67
N GLU A 301 -22.54 15.91 9.23
CA GLU A 301 -23.64 15.66 8.31
C GLU A 301 -23.14 15.15 6.94
N THR A 302 -22.09 15.77 6.42
CA THR A 302 -21.47 15.35 5.17
C THR A 302 -20.90 13.94 5.32
N LEU A 303 -20.15 13.66 6.39
CA LEU A 303 -19.58 12.34 6.66
C LEU A 303 -20.65 11.26 6.73
N ALA A 304 -21.75 11.50 7.44
CA ALA A 304 -22.88 10.55 7.54
C ALA A 304 -23.49 10.21 6.17
N ARG A 305 -23.42 11.13 5.22
CA ARG A 305 -23.96 10.96 3.86
C ARG A 305 -22.98 10.26 2.92
N ILE A 306 -21.68 10.49 3.06
CA ILE A 306 -20.65 9.95 2.14
C ILE A 306 -20.02 8.64 2.63
N SER A 307 -20.14 8.29 3.91
CA SER A 307 -19.52 7.09 4.48
C SER A 307 -20.18 5.84 3.93
N PRO A 308 -19.48 5.02 3.15
CA PRO A 308 -20.11 3.88 2.46
C PRO A 308 -20.21 2.63 3.33
N CYS A 309 -19.56 2.56 4.48
CA CYS A 309 -19.50 1.38 5.33
C CYS A 309 -19.63 1.71 6.82
N GLU A 310 -20.15 0.74 7.58
CA GLU A 310 -20.11 0.77 9.04
C GLU A 310 -18.75 0.30 9.55
N GLU A 311 -18.21 1.00 10.54
CA GLU A 311 -16.94 0.63 11.15
C GLU A 311 -17.16 -0.17 12.44
N ASN A 312 -16.31 -1.19 12.63
CA ASN A 312 -16.40 -2.03 13.84
C ASN A 312 -15.80 -1.33 15.07
N ARG A 313 -14.91 -0.38 14.85
CA ARG A 313 -14.25 0.38 15.93
C ARG A 313 -14.21 1.85 15.54
N THR A 314 -14.89 2.66 16.34
CA THR A 314 -14.79 4.12 16.29
C THR A 314 -14.24 4.59 17.63
N VAL A 315 -13.35 5.59 17.61
CA VAL A 315 -12.95 6.27 18.84
C VAL A 315 -14.05 7.22 19.22
N LYS A 316 -14.73 6.94 20.34
CA LYS A 316 -15.85 7.76 20.83
C LYS A 316 -15.36 9.00 21.57
N ASP A 317 -16.19 10.02 21.60
CA ASP A 317 -16.03 11.21 22.43
C ASP A 317 -14.73 12.00 22.14
N LEU A 318 -14.26 11.99 20.87
CA LEU A 318 -13.16 12.84 20.45
C LEU A 318 -13.58 14.30 20.36
N GLU A 319 -12.82 15.14 21.03
CA GLU A 319 -12.95 16.60 20.90
C GLU A 319 -12.19 17.08 19.67
N TYR A 320 -12.92 17.51 18.65
CA TYR A 320 -12.31 18.07 17.44
C TYR A 320 -12.30 19.58 17.50
N ARG A 321 -11.22 20.15 16.96
CA ARG A 321 -11.15 21.57 16.60
C ARG A 321 -10.97 21.70 15.11
N LEU A 322 -11.72 22.60 14.50
CA LEU A 322 -11.65 22.95 13.08
C LEU A 322 -11.21 24.41 12.95
N ASP A 323 -10.12 24.62 12.23
CA ASP A 323 -9.71 25.92 11.72
C ASP A 323 -9.74 25.87 10.19
N THR A 324 -10.41 26.81 9.54
CA THR A 324 -10.66 26.77 8.10
C THR A 324 -10.53 28.15 7.45
N THR A 325 -10.12 28.14 6.19
CA THR A 325 -10.14 29.26 5.25
C THR A 325 -10.84 28.80 3.97
N PRO A 326 -11.16 29.67 3.00
CA PRO A 326 -11.72 29.23 1.73
C PRO A 326 -10.89 28.17 0.97
N HIS A 327 -9.57 28.10 1.22
CA HIS A 327 -8.64 27.28 0.45
C HIS A 327 -7.81 26.29 1.28
N SER A 328 -8.00 26.24 2.59
CA SER A 328 -7.26 25.36 3.47
C SER A 328 -8.03 25.07 4.76
N PHE A 329 -7.69 23.96 5.41
CA PHE A 329 -8.19 23.64 6.75
C PHE A 329 -7.15 22.87 7.57
N GLU A 330 -7.32 22.91 8.88
CA GLU A 330 -6.70 22.06 9.87
C GLU A 330 -7.79 21.51 10.78
N ILE A 331 -7.79 20.19 11.01
CA ILE A 331 -8.67 19.55 11.98
C ILE A 331 -7.79 18.82 12.97
N THR A 332 -7.98 19.09 14.27
CA THR A 332 -7.19 18.49 15.34
C THR A 332 -8.04 17.73 16.33
N CYS A 333 -7.41 16.74 16.99
CA CYS A 333 -7.93 16.06 18.18
C CYS A 333 -6.77 15.70 19.13
N PRO A 334 -7.03 15.48 20.43
CA PRO A 334 -6.00 15.02 21.36
C PRO A 334 -5.50 13.62 21.01
N SER A 335 -4.20 13.34 21.24
CA SER A 335 -3.63 11.99 21.24
C SER A 335 -4.17 11.17 22.39
N ALA A 336 -3.98 9.84 22.35
CA ALA A 336 -4.47 8.92 23.39
C ALA A 336 -3.87 9.21 24.78
N ASP A 337 -2.62 9.66 24.84
CA ASP A 337 -1.93 10.01 26.08
C ASP A 337 -2.15 11.48 26.51
N GLY A 338 -2.82 12.29 25.68
CA GLY A 338 -3.10 13.70 25.92
C GLY A 338 -1.90 14.63 25.85
N LYS A 339 -0.74 14.14 25.38
CA LYS A 339 0.48 14.96 25.31
C LYS A 339 0.70 15.64 23.97
N HIS A 340 -0.06 15.21 22.96
CA HIS A 340 0.03 15.73 21.61
C HIS A 340 -1.35 16.11 21.07
N LEU A 341 -1.37 16.99 20.09
CA LEU A 341 -2.50 17.18 19.18
C LEU A 341 -2.19 16.47 17.88
N LEU A 342 -3.07 15.57 17.47
CA LEU A 342 -3.06 14.98 16.14
C LEU A 342 -3.79 15.95 15.20
N ALA A 343 -3.25 16.19 14.02
CA ALA A 343 -3.82 17.11 13.04
C ALA A 343 -3.88 16.49 11.64
N VAL A 344 -4.95 16.77 10.90
CA VAL A 344 -5.05 16.54 9.46
C VAL A 344 -5.21 17.85 8.72
N PHE A 345 -4.50 18.00 7.60
CA PHE A 345 -4.49 19.19 6.76
C PHE A 345 -5.20 18.99 5.42
N SER A 346 -5.45 20.11 4.73
CA SER A 346 -6.13 20.10 3.44
C SER A 346 -5.40 19.36 2.33
N ASP A 347 -4.10 19.12 2.47
CA ASP A 347 -3.28 18.31 1.57
C ASP A 347 -3.14 16.84 2.00
N GLY A 348 -3.96 16.41 2.94
CA GLY A 348 -4.02 15.04 3.43
C GLY A 348 -2.92 14.68 4.42
N LYS A 349 -1.96 15.54 4.74
CA LYS A 349 -0.94 15.24 5.74
C LYS A 349 -1.56 15.04 7.11
N VAL A 350 -1.11 14.01 7.83
CA VAL A 350 -1.43 13.79 9.24
C VAL A 350 -0.16 13.88 10.07
N THR A 351 -0.18 14.63 11.13
CA THR A 351 0.99 14.84 12.02
C THR A 351 0.59 15.00 13.47
N ALA A 352 1.57 15.00 14.37
CA ALA A 352 1.39 15.20 15.80
C ALA A 352 2.24 16.38 16.29
N PHE A 353 1.66 17.23 17.12
CA PHE A 353 2.33 18.37 17.76
C PHE A 353 2.31 18.20 19.28
N PRO A 354 3.37 18.55 20.01
CA PRO A 354 3.31 18.62 21.47
C PRO A 354 2.25 19.65 21.92
N VAL A 355 1.53 19.36 22.99
CA VAL A 355 0.57 20.28 23.62
C VAL A 355 1.32 21.30 24.45
#